data_717c33ea2b5c71d27ad5caf4abc1aa36
#
_entry.id   717c33ea2b5c71d27ad5caf4abc1aa36
#
_cell.length_a   1.000
_cell.length_b   1.000
_cell.length_c   1.000
_cell.angle_alpha   90.00
_cell.angle_beta   90.00
_cell.angle_gamma   90.00
#
_symmetry.space_group_name_H-M   'P 1'
#
loop_
_entity.id
_entity.type
_entity.pdbx_description
1 polymer ?
#
loop_
_entity_poly.entity_id
_entity_poly.type
_entity_poly.pdbx_seq_one_letter_code
_entity_poly.pdbx_strand_id
1 'polypeptide(L)'
;MKKLALLPLALAGMFSATAAQADDGLFTGDVRLACEAVLCLSSGTRPSECAPSLKRYFSISHKKLSDTLKARRNFLNLCPAASQDEKMRQLVNDISNGAGRCDAASLNASLMVWNWDSDVRIVSNAMPSYCTAYNDNAY
;
A
#
# COMPACT_ATOMS: atom_id res chain seq x y z
N MET A 1 34.63 27.66 -67.37
CA MET A 1 33.35 27.00 -67.01
C MET A 1 33.56 26.24 -65.74
N LYS A 2 33.20 26.89 -64.63
CA LYS A 2 33.28 26.26 -63.29
C LYS A 2 31.89 25.91 -62.87
N LYS A 3 31.60 24.64 -62.77
CA LYS A 3 30.33 24.12 -62.22
C LYS A 3 30.46 24.09 -60.71
N LEU A 4 29.77 25.00 -60.05
CA LEU A 4 29.54 24.93 -58.60
C LEU A 4 28.48 23.86 -58.35
N ALA A 5 28.89 22.79 -57.70
CA ALA A 5 27.97 21.83 -57.15
C ALA A 5 27.55 22.29 -55.76
N LEU A 6 26.28 22.69 -55.63
CA LEU A 6 25.63 22.95 -54.35
C LEU A 6 25.24 21.63 -53.72
N LEU A 7 25.90 21.27 -52.63
CA LEU A 7 25.45 20.20 -51.74
C LEU A 7 24.33 20.74 -50.85
N PRO A 8 23.19 20.07 -50.77
CA PRO A 8 22.22 20.36 -49.73
C PRO A 8 22.67 19.74 -48.41
N LEU A 9 22.89 20.57 -47.41
CA LEU A 9 23.11 20.17 -46.04
C LEU A 9 21.75 19.72 -45.47
N ALA A 10 21.53 18.41 -45.42
CA ALA A 10 20.41 17.85 -44.73
C ALA A 10 20.71 17.87 -43.22
N LEU A 11 20.16 18.84 -42.49
CA LEU A 11 20.06 18.81 -41.05
C LEU A 11 19.00 17.77 -40.67
N ALA A 12 19.44 16.56 -40.42
CA ALA A 12 18.63 15.59 -39.73
C ALA A 12 18.56 16.01 -38.23
N GLY A 13 17.53 16.75 -37.89
CA GLY A 13 17.20 17.00 -36.49
C GLY A 13 16.78 15.68 -35.85
N MET A 14 17.67 15.03 -35.11
CA MET A 14 17.32 13.97 -34.19
C MET A 14 16.58 14.61 -33.00
N PHE A 15 15.27 14.66 -33.07
CA PHE A 15 14.46 14.79 -31.89
C PHE A 15 14.59 13.48 -31.13
N SER A 16 15.57 13.41 -30.23
CA SER A 16 15.56 12.44 -29.17
C SER A 16 14.40 12.82 -28.27
N ALA A 17 13.25 12.21 -28.51
CA ALA A 17 12.18 12.19 -27.53
C ALA A 17 12.72 11.37 -26.35
N THR A 18 13.36 12.04 -25.40
CA THR A 18 13.54 11.49 -24.08
C THR A 18 12.15 11.36 -23.51
N ALA A 19 11.58 10.15 -23.61
CA ALA A 19 10.41 9.82 -22.84
C ALA A 19 10.78 10.11 -21.38
N ALA A 20 10.10 11.07 -20.79
CA ALA A 20 10.26 11.41 -19.40
C ALA A 20 9.78 10.21 -18.58
N GLN A 21 10.70 9.32 -18.20
CA GLN A 21 10.50 8.30 -17.19
C GLN A 21 10.73 8.90 -15.80
N ALA A 22 10.18 10.10 -15.57
CA ALA A 22 10.38 10.85 -14.34
C ALA A 22 9.78 10.13 -13.11
N ASP A 23 8.81 9.22 -13.30
CA ASP A 23 8.13 8.54 -12.22
C ASP A 23 8.88 7.29 -11.75
N ASP A 24 9.62 6.61 -12.63
CA ASP A 24 10.35 5.38 -12.27
C ASP A 24 11.60 5.64 -11.41
N GLY A 25 12.11 6.87 -11.36
CA GLY A 25 13.30 7.22 -10.58
C GLY A 25 13.02 7.64 -9.13
N LEU A 26 11.80 8.08 -8.81
CA LEU A 26 11.42 8.58 -7.48
C LEU A 26 10.90 7.47 -6.56
N PHE A 27 10.29 6.42 -7.11
CA PHE A 27 9.68 5.36 -6.34
C PHE A 27 10.15 4.01 -6.85
N THR A 28 11.28 3.52 -6.33
CA THR A 28 11.83 2.20 -6.63
C THR A 28 11.87 1.33 -5.38
N GLY A 29 11.87 0.03 -5.56
CA GLY A 29 11.98 -0.93 -4.47
C GLY A 29 10.90 -0.78 -3.41
N ASP A 30 11.27 -0.81 -2.15
CA ASP A 30 10.34 -0.76 -1.02
C ASP A 30 9.58 0.57 -0.91
N VAL A 31 10.13 1.68 -1.36
CA VAL A 31 9.41 2.97 -1.35
C VAL A 31 8.21 2.91 -2.29
N ARG A 32 8.39 2.39 -3.50
CA ARG A 32 7.29 2.17 -4.45
C ARG A 32 6.24 1.21 -3.89
N LEU A 33 6.68 0.06 -3.38
CA LEU A 33 5.79 -0.95 -2.81
C LEU A 33 5.03 -0.40 -1.59
N ALA A 34 5.65 0.44 -0.78
CA ALA A 34 4.99 1.11 0.35
C ALA A 34 3.88 2.04 -0.12
N CYS A 35 4.12 2.87 -1.13
CA CYS A 35 3.08 3.75 -1.69
C CYS A 35 1.94 2.97 -2.32
N GLU A 36 2.25 1.94 -3.08
CA GLU A 36 1.24 1.03 -3.64
C GLU A 36 0.44 0.33 -2.53
N ALA A 37 1.09 -0.11 -1.46
CA ALA A 37 0.43 -0.75 -0.33
C ALA A 37 -0.53 0.22 0.39
N VAL A 38 -0.16 1.48 0.58
CA VAL A 38 -1.07 2.49 1.15
C VAL A 38 -2.33 2.62 0.30
N LEU A 39 -2.19 2.75 -1.02
CA LEU A 39 -3.32 2.85 -1.93
C LEU A 39 -4.18 1.57 -1.92
N CYS A 40 -3.56 0.42 -2.03
CA CYS A 40 -4.24 -0.86 -2.08
C CYS A 40 -4.98 -1.21 -0.78
N LEU A 41 -4.40 -0.85 0.38
CA LEU A 41 -4.97 -1.15 1.69
C LEU A 41 -6.00 -0.12 2.14
N SER A 42 -5.97 1.10 1.61
CA SER A 42 -6.99 2.12 1.86
C SER A 42 -8.27 1.91 1.06
N SER A 43 -8.23 1.11 -0.01
CA SER A 43 -9.38 0.78 -0.84
C SER A 43 -9.97 -0.57 -0.48
N GLY A 44 -11.28 -0.71 -0.57
CA GLY A 44 -11.98 -1.99 -0.48
C GLY A 44 -11.79 -2.87 -1.72
N THR A 45 -11.35 -2.29 -2.83
CA THR A 45 -11.09 -2.98 -4.08
C THR A 45 -9.60 -3.29 -4.21
N ARG A 46 -9.28 -4.54 -4.53
CA ARG A 46 -7.88 -5.01 -4.64
C ARG A 46 -7.63 -5.63 -6.00
N PRO A 47 -7.32 -4.80 -7.02
CA PRO A 47 -6.96 -5.31 -8.33
C PRO A 47 -5.67 -6.12 -8.28
N SER A 48 -5.40 -6.89 -9.35
CA SER A 48 -4.22 -7.77 -9.43
C SER A 48 -2.90 -7.03 -9.33
N GLU A 49 -2.86 -5.76 -9.70
CA GLU A 49 -1.70 -4.87 -9.60
C GLU A 49 -1.27 -4.64 -8.13
N CYS A 50 -2.18 -4.82 -7.20
CA CYS A 50 -1.88 -4.74 -5.77
C CYS A 50 -1.07 -5.94 -5.23
N ALA A 51 -1.04 -7.06 -5.95
CA ALA A 51 -0.45 -8.29 -5.45
C ALA A 51 1.01 -8.14 -4.98
N PRO A 52 1.93 -7.49 -5.70
CA PRO A 52 3.31 -7.33 -5.25
C PRO A 52 3.43 -6.54 -3.95
N SER A 53 2.75 -5.42 -3.84
CA SER A 53 2.79 -4.56 -2.65
C SER A 53 2.14 -5.23 -1.43
N LEU A 54 1.02 -5.90 -1.62
CA LEU A 54 0.35 -6.65 -0.55
C LEU A 54 1.18 -7.84 -0.08
N LYS A 55 1.79 -8.58 -1.00
CA LYS A 55 2.71 -9.66 -0.66
C LYS A 55 3.88 -9.15 0.17
N ARG A 56 4.48 -8.02 -0.21
CA ARG A 56 5.58 -7.40 0.55
C ARG A 56 5.11 -6.96 1.94
N TYR A 57 3.98 -6.29 2.03
CA TYR A 57 3.41 -5.82 3.30
C TYR A 57 3.12 -6.98 4.26
N PHE A 58 2.42 -8.00 3.80
CA PHE A 58 2.04 -9.14 4.64
C PHE A 58 3.20 -10.12 4.91
N SER A 59 4.30 -10.02 4.18
CA SER A 59 5.54 -10.77 4.50
C SER A 59 6.22 -10.28 5.77
N ILE A 60 5.92 -9.05 6.20
CA ILE A 60 6.44 -8.49 7.45
C ILE A 60 5.71 -9.17 8.61
N SER A 61 6.45 -9.99 9.36
CA SER A 61 5.92 -10.75 10.47
C SER A 61 7.01 -10.96 11.53
N HIS A 62 6.64 -10.74 12.77
CA HIS A 62 7.48 -10.97 13.95
C HIS A 62 6.74 -11.86 14.95
N LYS A 63 7.45 -12.39 15.95
CA LYS A 63 6.85 -13.24 16.99
C LYS A 63 5.75 -12.54 17.77
N LYS A 64 5.95 -11.24 18.08
CA LYS A 64 4.95 -10.43 18.76
C LYS A 64 4.13 -9.66 17.74
N LEU A 65 2.81 -9.65 17.91
CA LEU A 65 1.92 -8.88 17.05
C LEU A 65 2.27 -7.39 17.06
N SER A 66 2.56 -6.82 18.23
CA SER A 66 2.95 -5.40 18.35
C SER A 66 4.16 -5.04 17.49
N ASP A 67 5.15 -5.92 17.42
CA ASP A 67 6.36 -5.72 16.61
C ASP A 67 6.03 -5.83 15.11
N THR A 68 5.15 -6.76 14.73
CA THR A 68 4.65 -6.89 13.36
C THR A 68 3.92 -5.61 12.93
N LEU A 69 2.99 -5.10 13.73
CA LEU A 69 2.23 -3.90 13.40
C LEU A 69 3.12 -2.67 13.29
N LYS A 70 4.09 -2.53 14.21
CA LYS A 70 5.08 -1.46 14.15
C LYS A 70 5.94 -1.54 12.88
N ALA A 71 6.43 -2.72 12.54
CA ALA A 71 7.25 -2.91 11.35
C ALA A 71 6.47 -2.66 10.06
N ARG A 72 5.20 -3.08 10.00
CA ARG A 72 4.31 -2.77 8.88
C ARG A 72 4.05 -1.27 8.74
N ARG A 73 3.81 -0.57 9.86
CA ARG A 73 3.67 0.88 9.84
C ARG A 73 4.95 1.57 9.37
N ASN A 74 6.11 1.12 9.83
CA ASN A 74 7.40 1.66 9.38
C ASN A 74 7.60 1.45 7.87
N PHE A 75 7.19 0.30 7.35
CA PHE A 75 7.22 0.04 5.91
C PHE A 75 6.31 1.02 5.13
N LEU A 76 5.06 1.21 5.56
CA LEU A 76 4.15 2.16 4.91
C LEU A 76 4.71 3.60 4.94
N ASN A 77 5.39 3.96 6.02
CA ASN A 77 6.01 5.29 6.18
C ASN A 77 7.23 5.52 5.26
N LEU A 78 7.70 4.51 4.54
CA LEU A 78 8.67 4.73 3.46
C LEU A 78 8.05 5.51 2.29
N CYS A 79 6.73 5.46 2.14
CA CYS A 79 6.03 6.30 1.17
C CYS A 79 6.02 7.76 1.64
N PRO A 80 6.56 8.72 0.87
CA PRO A 80 6.59 10.13 1.27
C PRO A 80 5.21 10.70 1.59
N ALA A 81 4.17 10.26 0.88
CA ALA A 81 2.80 10.70 1.11
C ALA A 81 2.24 10.24 2.47
N ALA A 82 2.76 9.17 3.06
CA ALA A 82 2.29 8.61 4.32
C ALA A 82 2.42 9.58 5.51
N SER A 83 3.33 10.53 5.45
CA SER A 83 3.56 11.55 6.49
C SER A 83 3.25 12.96 6.05
N GLN A 84 2.59 13.13 4.91
CA GLN A 84 2.34 14.44 4.29
C GLN A 84 1.45 15.33 5.15
N ASP A 85 0.42 14.78 5.74
CA ASP A 85 -0.49 15.48 6.64
C ASP A 85 -1.02 14.55 7.75
N GLU A 86 -1.82 15.11 8.68
CA GLU A 86 -2.34 14.35 9.81
C GLU A 86 -3.29 13.23 9.38
N LYS A 87 -4.12 13.46 8.34
CA LYS A 87 -5.06 12.45 7.85
C LYS A 87 -4.32 11.25 7.25
N MET A 88 -3.26 11.50 6.51
CA MET A 88 -2.42 10.43 5.97
C MET A 88 -1.72 9.64 7.08
N ARG A 89 -1.20 10.32 8.10
CA ARG A 89 -0.61 9.64 9.27
C ARG A 89 -1.62 8.77 9.99
N GLN A 90 -2.84 9.28 10.18
CA GLN A 90 -3.93 8.53 10.78
C GLN A 90 -4.33 7.33 9.92
N LEU A 91 -4.49 7.51 8.62
CA LEU A 91 -4.79 6.44 7.67
C LEU A 91 -3.74 5.33 7.74
N VAL A 92 -2.46 5.66 7.69
CA VAL A 92 -1.36 4.69 7.77
C VAL A 92 -1.37 3.94 9.11
N ASN A 93 -1.66 4.63 10.20
CA ASN A 93 -1.82 4.01 11.51
C ASN A 93 -2.97 3.00 11.53
N ASP A 94 -4.13 3.38 11.02
CA ASP A 94 -5.32 2.54 10.99
C ASP A 94 -5.15 1.34 10.05
N ILE A 95 -4.52 1.54 8.90
CA ILE A 95 -4.12 0.44 8.00
C ILE A 95 -3.22 -0.55 8.73
N SER A 96 -2.15 -0.08 9.37
CA SER A 96 -1.18 -0.96 10.02
C SER A 96 -1.78 -1.76 11.18
N ASN A 97 -2.78 -1.22 11.86
CA ASN A 97 -3.47 -1.90 12.95
C ASN A 97 -4.58 -2.84 12.47
N GLY A 98 -5.25 -2.53 11.38
CA GLY A 98 -6.46 -3.22 10.93
C GLY A 98 -6.29 -4.17 9.75
N ALA A 99 -5.42 -3.83 8.80
CA ALA A 99 -5.28 -4.63 7.58
C ALA A 99 -4.82 -6.07 7.87
N GLY A 100 -5.55 -7.04 7.31
CA GLY A 100 -5.32 -8.46 7.56
C GLY A 100 -5.86 -8.99 8.90
N ARG A 101 -6.58 -8.15 9.66
CA ARG A 101 -7.16 -8.51 10.96
C ARG A 101 -8.66 -8.30 11.05
N CYS A 102 -9.24 -7.67 10.05
CA CYS A 102 -10.64 -7.25 10.03
C CYS A 102 -11.50 -7.97 8.98
N ASP A 103 -10.94 -8.96 8.31
CA ASP A 103 -11.69 -9.87 7.46
C ASP A 103 -12.48 -10.89 8.31
N ALA A 104 -13.51 -11.49 7.72
CA ALA A 104 -14.41 -12.40 8.43
C ALA A 104 -13.67 -13.57 9.11
N ALA A 105 -12.70 -14.18 8.44
CA ALA A 105 -11.94 -15.30 9.00
C ALA A 105 -11.12 -14.87 10.22
N SER A 106 -10.43 -13.73 10.16
CA SER A 106 -9.64 -13.18 11.27
C SER A 106 -10.52 -12.78 12.44
N LEU A 107 -11.67 -12.15 12.18
CA LEU A 107 -12.62 -11.76 13.22
C LEU A 107 -13.28 -12.97 13.89
N ASN A 108 -13.67 -13.97 13.11
CA ASN A 108 -14.23 -15.21 13.66
C ASN A 108 -13.23 -15.91 14.59
N ALA A 109 -11.95 -15.91 14.24
CA ALA A 109 -10.91 -16.50 15.08
C ALA A 109 -10.64 -15.69 16.34
N SER A 110 -10.55 -14.35 16.24
CA SER A 110 -10.18 -13.47 17.36
C SER A 110 -11.32 -13.17 18.32
N LEU A 111 -12.58 -13.21 17.85
CA LEU A 111 -13.78 -12.91 18.63
C LEU A 111 -14.49 -14.15 19.17
N MET A 112 -13.93 -15.33 18.97
CA MET A 112 -14.50 -16.58 19.49
C MET A 112 -14.43 -16.59 21.01
N VAL A 113 -15.59 -16.71 21.67
CA VAL A 113 -15.74 -16.77 23.12
C VAL A 113 -16.60 -17.96 23.50
N TRP A 114 -16.42 -18.43 24.73
CA TRP A 114 -17.29 -19.47 25.30
C TRP A 114 -18.54 -18.83 25.91
N ASN A 115 -19.71 -19.29 25.51
CA ASN A 115 -20.95 -18.89 26.13
C ASN A 115 -21.32 -19.91 27.20
N TRP A 116 -21.21 -19.51 28.47
CA TRP A 116 -21.44 -20.38 29.61
C TRP A 116 -22.91 -20.74 29.82
N ASP A 117 -23.85 -19.90 29.35
CA ASP A 117 -25.29 -20.16 29.50
C ASP A 117 -25.77 -21.25 28.54
N SER A 118 -25.22 -21.34 27.38
CA SER A 118 -25.61 -22.30 26.33
C SER A 118 -24.59 -23.42 26.10
N ASP A 119 -23.45 -23.38 26.80
CA ASP A 119 -22.35 -24.34 26.70
C ASP A 119 -21.81 -24.54 25.26
N VAL A 120 -21.76 -23.46 24.49
CA VAL A 120 -21.26 -23.44 23.10
C VAL A 120 -20.28 -22.31 22.86
N ARG A 121 -19.45 -22.46 21.83
CA ARG A 121 -18.62 -21.38 21.32
C ARG A 121 -19.45 -20.46 20.42
N ILE A 122 -19.34 -19.18 20.64
CA ILE A 122 -19.97 -18.14 19.82
C ILE A 122 -18.91 -17.14 19.37
N VAL A 123 -19.22 -16.42 18.30
CA VAL A 123 -18.41 -15.27 17.88
C VAL A 123 -19.05 -14.01 18.48
N SER A 124 -18.29 -13.25 19.25
CA SER A 124 -18.74 -11.98 19.80
C SER A 124 -19.09 -11.01 18.67
N ASN A 125 -20.17 -10.25 18.86
CA ASN A 125 -20.57 -9.19 17.92
C ASN A 125 -19.89 -7.84 18.21
N ALA A 126 -19.00 -7.77 19.19
CA ALA A 126 -18.27 -6.55 19.53
C ALA A 126 -17.12 -6.35 18.53
N MET A 127 -17.31 -5.43 17.59
CA MET A 127 -16.26 -5.08 16.62
C MET A 127 -15.06 -4.47 17.35
N PRO A 128 -13.83 -4.98 17.13
CA PRO A 128 -12.64 -4.37 17.71
C PRO A 128 -12.44 -2.93 17.23
N SER A 129 -11.97 -2.07 18.13
CA SER A 129 -11.78 -0.64 17.83
C SER A 129 -10.83 -0.40 16.65
N TYR A 130 -9.79 -1.24 16.47
CA TYR A 130 -8.87 -1.14 15.34
C TYR A 130 -9.54 -1.48 14.01
N CYS A 131 -10.59 -2.29 14.00
CA CYS A 131 -11.36 -2.58 12.80
C CYS A 131 -12.36 -1.45 12.50
N THR A 132 -13.00 -0.89 13.52
CA THR A 132 -13.85 0.29 13.35
C THR A 132 -13.03 1.44 12.77
N ALA A 133 -11.89 1.76 13.37
CA ALA A 133 -11.00 2.81 12.87
C ALA A 133 -10.55 2.56 11.42
N TYR A 134 -10.18 1.34 11.08
CA TYR A 134 -9.76 0.98 9.73
C TYR A 134 -10.90 1.09 8.71
N ASN A 135 -12.09 0.66 9.07
CA ASN A 135 -13.26 0.72 8.18
C ASN A 135 -13.82 2.13 8.01
N ASP A 136 -13.74 2.95 9.06
CA ASP A 136 -14.27 4.32 9.07
C ASP A 136 -13.30 5.32 8.41
N ASN A 137 -12.06 4.93 8.21
CA ASN A 137 -11.07 5.75 7.52
C ASN A 137 -11.35 5.69 6.01
N ALA A 138 -12.40 6.39 5.60
CA ALA A 138 -12.77 6.47 4.21
C ALA A 138 -11.93 7.56 3.50
N TYR A 139 -11.19 7.14 2.51
CA TYR A 139 -10.70 7.96 1.44
C TYR A 139 -11.47 7.65 0.17
#